data_903656a633e9939afe54ca67b0bc6169
#
_entry.id   903656a633e9939afe54ca67b0bc6169
#
_cell.length_a   1.000
_cell.length_b   1.000
_cell.length_c   1.000
_cell.angle_alpha   90.00
_cell.angle_beta   90.00
_cell.angle_gamma   90.00
#
_symmetry.space_group_name_H-M   'P 1'
#
loop_
_entity.id
_entity.type
_entity.pdbx_description
1 polymer ?
#
loop_
_entity_poly.entity_id
_entity_poly.type
_entity_poly.pdbx_seq_one_letter_code
_entity_poly.pdbx_strand_id
1 'polypeptide(L)'
;MKKIIRTTLASTLLALLVPATFAADAPKRTECIAPAKPGGGFDLTCKLLQVSLQETKQIDSPMRVTYMPGGVGAVAYNAIIAQRPAEAGTVVAFSGGSLLNLSQGKFGRYSVDDVKWLAAVGTDYGMIAVREDAPWKTLGELMEAMKKDPTKVVVGAGASIGSQDWMKTALLAREAGIDPRKMRYVAFEGGGEPVTALLGNHIQVVSGDMSEMVPHLQGGKMRVLAVMADKRLPGLLANVPTAKEQGFNIEWPIIRGFYLGPKVSDAEYQWWQDAFKKMVNTPEFQKQRDLRGLFEFNLFGAELDSYVKNQVASYRDQAKSFGLAK
;
A
#
# COMPACT_ATOMS: atom_id res chain seq x y z
N MET A 1 -89.05 -14.34 -10.00
CA MET A 1 -88.08 -14.61 -8.87
C MET A 1 -86.65 -14.60 -9.45
N LYS A 2 -85.91 -13.48 -9.34
CA LYS A 2 -84.54 -13.34 -9.85
C LYS A 2 -83.59 -13.50 -8.68
N LYS A 3 -82.74 -14.56 -8.70
CA LYS A 3 -81.64 -14.77 -7.71
C LYS A 3 -80.46 -13.88 -8.12
N ILE A 4 -80.04 -12.98 -7.24
CA ILE A 4 -78.81 -12.19 -7.34
C ILE A 4 -77.68 -12.98 -6.68
N ILE A 5 -76.68 -13.37 -7.48
CA ILE A 5 -75.43 -13.99 -6.97
C ILE A 5 -74.49 -12.84 -6.65
N ARG A 6 -74.11 -12.68 -5.36
CA ARG A 6 -73.07 -11.79 -4.92
C ARG A 6 -71.73 -12.50 -4.97
N THR A 7 -70.85 -12.13 -5.85
CA THR A 7 -69.47 -12.58 -5.92
C THR A 7 -68.62 -11.69 -5.05
N THR A 8 -68.10 -12.25 -3.95
CA THR A 8 -67.17 -11.58 -3.05
C THR A 8 -65.76 -11.74 -3.60
N LEU A 9 -65.16 -10.62 -4.04
CA LEU A 9 -63.75 -10.57 -4.45
C LEU A 9 -62.88 -10.45 -3.20
N ALA A 10 -62.14 -11.51 -2.85
CA ALA A 10 -61.15 -11.51 -1.80
C ALA A 10 -59.82 -10.99 -2.37
N SER A 11 -59.45 -9.75 -2.08
CA SER A 11 -58.17 -9.16 -2.44
C SER A 11 -57.10 -9.65 -1.44
N THR A 12 -56.27 -10.57 -1.84
CA THR A 12 -55.12 -11.02 -1.07
C THR A 12 -53.99 -9.97 -1.19
N LEU A 13 -53.76 -9.21 -0.11
CA LEU A 13 -52.66 -8.25 -0.02
C LEU A 13 -51.38 -9.03 0.26
N LEU A 14 -50.56 -9.25 -0.73
CA LEU A 14 -49.23 -9.86 -0.60
C LEU A 14 -48.27 -8.81 -0.02
N ALA A 15 -48.06 -8.81 1.30
CA ALA A 15 -47.07 -7.96 1.95
C ALA A 15 -45.66 -8.44 1.57
N LEU A 16 -44.99 -7.71 0.71
CA LEU A 16 -43.55 -7.84 0.44
C LEU A 16 -42.79 -7.50 1.71
N LEU A 17 -42.38 -8.50 2.47
CA LEU A 17 -41.38 -8.37 3.54
C LEU A 17 -40.03 -8.03 2.88
N VAL A 18 -39.73 -6.76 2.78
CA VAL A 18 -38.37 -6.28 2.49
C VAL A 18 -37.56 -6.58 3.76
N PRO A 19 -36.49 -7.40 3.69
CA PRO A 19 -35.64 -7.61 4.86
C PRO A 19 -35.01 -6.26 5.24
N ALA A 20 -35.32 -5.78 6.42
CA ALA A 20 -34.61 -4.64 7.01
C ALA A 20 -33.17 -5.04 7.21
N THR A 21 -32.27 -4.58 6.36
CA THR A 21 -30.83 -4.67 6.58
C THR A 21 -30.52 -3.74 7.75
N PHE A 22 -30.36 -4.33 8.94
CA PHE A 22 -29.82 -3.59 10.08
C PHE A 22 -28.40 -3.18 9.73
N ALA A 23 -28.12 -1.89 9.64
CA ALA A 23 -26.77 -1.38 9.56
C ALA A 23 -26.02 -1.84 10.83
N ALA A 24 -24.81 -2.38 10.66
CA ALA A 24 -23.99 -2.74 11.80
C ALA A 24 -23.59 -1.49 12.58
N ASP A 25 -23.53 -1.60 13.90
CA ASP A 25 -22.96 -0.55 14.74
C ASP A 25 -21.46 -0.39 14.46
N ALA A 26 -20.95 0.83 14.70
CA ALA A 26 -19.52 1.11 14.62
C ALA A 26 -18.73 0.16 15.56
N PRO A 27 -17.60 -0.42 15.12
CA PRO A 27 -16.76 -1.24 15.99
C PRO A 27 -16.29 -0.44 17.20
N LYS A 28 -16.55 -0.94 18.41
CA LYS A 28 -16.26 -0.23 19.69
C LYS A 28 -14.76 -0.04 19.95
N ARG A 29 -13.91 -0.87 19.37
CA ARG A 29 -12.45 -0.83 19.53
C ARG A 29 -11.83 -1.02 18.16
N THR A 30 -11.27 0.05 17.62
CA THR A 30 -10.65 0.01 16.30
C THR A 30 -9.14 -0.07 16.42
N GLU A 31 -8.54 -0.89 15.54
CA GLU A 31 -7.11 -1.11 15.44
C GLU A 31 -6.69 -1.14 13.97
N CYS A 32 -5.58 -0.47 13.65
CA CYS A 32 -4.88 -0.64 12.39
C CYS A 32 -3.55 -1.35 12.65
N ILE A 33 -3.36 -2.52 12.05
CA ILE A 33 -2.08 -3.22 12.09
C ILE A 33 -1.21 -2.72 10.93
N ALA A 34 -0.07 -2.13 11.27
CA ALA A 34 0.99 -1.80 10.33
C ALA A 34 1.97 -3.00 10.25
N PRO A 35 2.06 -3.73 9.11
CA PRO A 35 2.87 -4.95 9.02
C PRO A 35 4.35 -4.67 8.75
N ALA A 36 4.92 -3.72 9.48
CA ALA A 36 6.33 -3.35 9.49
C ALA A 36 6.70 -2.66 10.81
N LYS A 37 7.97 -2.28 10.99
CA LYS A 37 8.39 -1.36 12.05
C LYS A 37 7.88 0.06 11.78
N PRO A 38 7.79 0.92 12.83
CA PRO A 38 7.40 2.32 12.67
C PRO A 38 8.27 3.10 11.66
N GLY A 39 7.68 4.13 11.06
CA GLY A 39 8.36 5.09 10.20
C GLY A 39 8.38 4.79 8.71
N GLY A 40 7.84 3.61 8.28
CA GLY A 40 7.71 3.26 6.88
C GLY A 40 6.27 3.45 6.36
N GLY A 41 6.05 3.10 5.08
CA GLY A 41 4.79 3.31 4.38
C GLY A 41 3.55 2.65 5.02
N PHE A 42 3.68 1.50 5.68
CA PHE A 42 2.55 0.89 6.40
C PHE A 42 2.16 1.67 7.65
N ASP A 43 3.15 2.17 8.41
CA ASP A 43 2.91 3.05 9.56
C ASP A 43 2.21 4.34 9.12
N LEU A 44 2.72 4.95 8.07
CA LEU A 44 2.13 6.15 7.44
C LEU A 44 0.67 5.90 7.01
N THR A 45 0.38 4.74 6.39
CA THR A 45 -0.96 4.35 5.95
C THR A 45 -1.92 4.19 7.14
N CYS A 46 -1.50 3.49 8.21
CA CYS A 46 -2.30 3.36 9.43
C CYS A 46 -2.53 4.69 10.14
N LYS A 47 -1.52 5.57 10.22
CA LYS A 47 -1.65 6.91 10.83
C LYS A 47 -2.54 7.83 9.99
N LEU A 48 -2.51 7.72 8.65
CA LEU A 48 -3.46 8.41 7.79
C LEU A 48 -4.89 8.02 8.16
N LEU A 49 -5.17 6.71 8.24
CA LEU A 49 -6.50 6.21 8.60
C LEU A 49 -6.93 6.67 9.99
N GLN A 50 -6.04 6.49 11.00
CA GLN A 50 -6.32 6.87 12.39
C GLN A 50 -6.79 8.32 12.51
N VAL A 51 -6.00 9.25 11.95
CA VAL A 51 -6.28 10.69 12.03
C VAL A 51 -7.54 11.04 11.24
N SER A 52 -7.66 10.49 10.02
CA SER A 52 -8.78 10.83 9.14
C SER A 52 -10.12 10.32 9.66
N LEU A 53 -10.21 9.10 10.16
CA LEU A 53 -11.46 8.59 10.75
C LEU A 53 -11.91 9.42 11.95
N GLN A 54 -10.96 9.92 12.75
CA GLN A 54 -11.25 10.76 13.91
C GLN A 54 -11.69 12.18 13.49
N GLU A 55 -10.93 12.83 12.59
CA GLU A 55 -11.23 14.18 12.10
C GLU A 55 -12.58 14.23 11.36
N THR A 56 -12.92 13.17 10.62
CA THR A 56 -14.19 13.06 9.88
C THR A 56 -15.32 12.44 10.70
N LYS A 57 -15.10 12.20 12.01
CA LYS A 57 -16.09 11.67 12.96
C LYS A 57 -16.74 10.35 12.52
N GLN A 58 -15.95 9.46 11.88
CA GLN A 58 -16.45 8.13 11.52
C GLN A 58 -16.33 7.14 12.69
N ILE A 59 -15.49 7.45 13.67
CA ILE A 59 -15.31 6.67 14.91
C ILE A 59 -15.32 7.61 16.13
N ASP A 60 -15.89 7.12 17.24
CA ASP A 60 -16.03 7.91 18.49
C ASP A 60 -14.75 7.88 19.35
N SER A 61 -13.96 6.82 19.23
CA SER A 61 -12.72 6.63 19.99
C SER A 61 -11.51 6.51 19.04
N PRO A 62 -10.34 7.05 19.42
CA PRO A 62 -9.15 6.97 18.59
C PRO A 62 -8.77 5.52 18.26
N MET A 63 -8.52 5.26 16.98
CA MET A 63 -8.00 3.98 16.48
C MET A 63 -6.60 3.73 17.05
N ARG A 64 -6.32 2.51 17.51
CA ARG A 64 -4.95 2.09 17.85
C ARG A 64 -4.16 1.78 16.58
N VAL A 65 -2.90 2.20 16.52
CA VAL A 65 -1.94 1.70 15.54
C VAL A 65 -1.00 0.72 16.24
N THR A 66 -0.94 -0.50 15.72
CA THR A 66 -0.07 -1.57 16.24
C THR A 66 0.85 -2.07 15.13
N TYR A 67 1.94 -2.74 15.51
CA TYR A 67 2.98 -3.13 14.56
C TYR A 67 3.18 -4.64 14.57
N MET A 68 3.18 -5.26 13.39
CA MET A 68 3.40 -6.70 13.21
C MET A 68 4.38 -6.93 12.05
N PRO A 69 5.68 -6.65 12.24
CA PRO A 69 6.67 -6.78 11.19
C PRO A 69 6.89 -8.23 10.78
N GLY A 70 7.33 -8.43 9.55
CA GLY A 70 7.73 -9.73 9.00
C GLY A 70 7.18 -10.00 7.61
N GLY A 71 8.09 -10.26 6.65
CA GLY A 71 7.77 -10.68 5.28
C GLY A 71 6.91 -9.70 4.46
N VAL A 72 7.01 -8.38 4.75
CA VAL A 72 6.22 -7.33 4.06
C VAL A 72 4.71 -7.62 4.15
N GLY A 73 4.26 -8.02 5.35
CA GLY A 73 2.86 -8.32 5.62
C GLY A 73 2.54 -9.80 5.79
N ALA A 74 3.44 -10.73 5.49
CA ALA A 74 3.18 -12.16 5.60
C ALA A 74 2.78 -12.59 7.03
N VAL A 75 3.47 -12.07 8.05
CA VAL A 75 3.18 -12.39 9.46
C VAL A 75 1.79 -11.88 9.84
N ALA A 76 1.46 -10.62 9.52
CA ALA A 76 0.15 -10.05 9.82
C ALA A 76 -0.97 -10.77 9.05
N TYR A 77 -0.75 -11.09 7.78
CA TYR A 77 -1.72 -11.80 6.94
C TYR A 77 -2.07 -13.18 7.54
N ASN A 78 -1.03 -13.96 7.89
CA ASN A 78 -1.22 -15.26 8.52
C ASN A 78 -1.92 -15.15 9.88
N ALA A 79 -1.54 -14.17 10.71
CA ALA A 79 -2.14 -13.95 12.03
C ALA A 79 -3.63 -13.59 11.93
N ILE A 80 -4.01 -12.70 11.01
CA ILE A 80 -5.40 -12.31 10.81
C ILE A 80 -6.24 -13.51 10.36
N ILE A 81 -5.77 -14.28 9.40
CA ILE A 81 -6.54 -15.42 8.88
C ILE A 81 -6.66 -16.54 9.92
N ALA A 82 -5.57 -16.87 10.61
CA ALA A 82 -5.53 -18.02 11.51
C ALA A 82 -6.03 -17.73 12.93
N GLN A 83 -5.80 -16.52 13.45
CA GLN A 83 -6.02 -16.20 14.87
C GLN A 83 -7.11 -15.15 15.10
N ARG A 84 -7.33 -14.23 14.14
CA ARG A 84 -8.25 -13.10 14.28
C ARG A 84 -9.24 -12.96 13.10
N PRO A 85 -9.80 -14.08 12.54
CA PRO A 85 -10.52 -14.05 11.27
C PRO A 85 -11.83 -13.25 11.29
N ALA A 86 -12.45 -13.07 12.46
CA ALA A 86 -13.76 -12.42 12.62
C ALA A 86 -13.68 -11.11 13.41
N GLU A 87 -12.48 -10.56 13.62
CA GLU A 87 -12.33 -9.31 14.38
C GLU A 87 -12.66 -8.08 13.52
N ALA A 88 -13.91 -7.65 13.55
CA ALA A 88 -14.43 -6.54 12.77
C ALA A 88 -13.75 -5.18 13.08
N GLY A 89 -13.26 -4.98 14.30
CA GLY A 89 -12.56 -3.75 14.69
C GLY A 89 -11.14 -3.63 14.19
N THR A 90 -10.58 -4.69 13.57
CA THR A 90 -9.18 -4.73 13.15
C THR A 90 -9.04 -4.67 11.64
N VAL A 91 -8.41 -3.61 11.14
CA VAL A 91 -7.98 -3.49 9.75
C VAL A 91 -6.46 -3.67 9.65
N VAL A 92 -5.99 -4.19 8.54
CA VAL A 92 -4.55 -4.36 8.29
C VAL A 92 -4.16 -3.56 7.06
N ALA A 93 -3.11 -2.77 7.17
CA ALA A 93 -2.58 -2.04 6.03
C ALA A 93 -1.90 -2.98 5.03
N PHE A 94 -2.06 -2.73 3.73
CA PHE A 94 -1.32 -3.40 2.66
C PHE A 94 -0.79 -2.40 1.64
N SER A 95 0.16 -2.85 0.85
CA SER A 95 0.74 -2.08 -0.25
C SER A 95 1.04 -2.96 -1.45
N GLY A 96 1.50 -2.36 -2.55
CA GLY A 96 2.03 -3.10 -3.70
C GLY A 96 3.11 -4.12 -3.31
N GLY A 97 3.93 -3.82 -2.29
CA GLY A 97 4.93 -4.75 -1.77
C GLY A 97 4.34 -6.01 -1.13
N SER A 98 3.21 -5.88 -0.42
CA SER A 98 2.48 -7.04 0.10
C SER A 98 1.96 -7.93 -1.04
N LEU A 99 1.38 -7.31 -2.07
CA LEU A 99 0.84 -8.03 -3.23
C LEU A 99 1.94 -8.73 -4.03
N LEU A 100 3.11 -8.09 -4.19
CA LEU A 100 4.27 -8.69 -4.84
C LEU A 100 4.77 -9.92 -4.05
N ASN A 101 4.89 -9.83 -2.73
CA ASN A 101 5.33 -10.95 -1.91
C ASN A 101 4.28 -12.10 -1.90
N LEU A 102 3.00 -11.76 -1.88
CA LEU A 102 1.91 -12.72 -2.03
C LEU A 102 2.00 -13.45 -3.39
N SER A 103 2.26 -12.71 -4.48
CA SER A 103 2.42 -13.25 -5.83
C SER A 103 3.59 -14.24 -5.95
N GLN A 104 4.62 -14.08 -5.12
CA GLN A 104 5.80 -14.95 -5.05
C GLN A 104 5.59 -16.16 -4.13
N GLY A 105 4.41 -16.34 -3.52
CA GLY A 105 4.14 -17.41 -2.56
C GLY A 105 4.78 -17.24 -1.18
N LYS A 106 5.30 -16.04 -0.87
CA LYS A 106 5.98 -15.76 0.41
C LYS A 106 5.03 -15.69 1.61
N PHE A 107 3.70 -15.74 1.38
CA PHE A 107 2.68 -15.77 2.45
C PHE A 107 2.30 -17.20 2.86
N GLY A 108 3.07 -18.20 2.43
CA GLY A 108 2.85 -19.61 2.74
C GLY A 108 1.70 -20.19 1.95
N ARG A 109 0.75 -20.83 2.64
CA ARG A 109 -0.40 -21.50 2.01
C ARG A 109 -1.52 -20.55 1.58
N TYR A 110 -1.49 -19.31 2.02
CA TYR A 110 -2.55 -18.35 1.78
C TYR A 110 -2.40 -17.65 0.44
N SER A 111 -3.54 -17.31 -0.15
CA SER A 111 -3.70 -16.66 -1.45
C SER A 111 -4.34 -15.29 -1.34
N VAL A 112 -4.55 -14.64 -2.46
CA VAL A 112 -5.25 -13.35 -2.57
C VAL A 112 -6.73 -13.41 -2.15
N ASP A 113 -7.32 -14.62 -2.12
CA ASP A 113 -8.73 -14.84 -1.81
C ASP A 113 -9.01 -15.11 -0.31
N ASP A 114 -7.97 -15.15 0.51
CA ASP A 114 -8.10 -15.55 1.93
C ASP A 114 -8.39 -14.39 2.90
N VAL A 115 -8.65 -13.18 2.40
CA VAL A 115 -9.03 -12.00 3.19
C VAL A 115 -10.13 -11.20 2.50
N LYS A 116 -10.75 -10.25 3.18
CA LYS A 116 -11.69 -9.29 2.59
C LYS A 116 -10.96 -7.99 2.28
N TRP A 117 -10.62 -7.74 1.01
CA TRP A 117 -10.04 -6.47 0.57
C TRP A 117 -11.06 -5.35 0.76
N LEU A 118 -10.68 -4.31 1.49
CA LEU A 118 -11.65 -3.32 2.01
C LEU A 118 -11.63 -2.02 1.24
N ALA A 119 -10.50 -1.30 1.25
CA ALA A 119 -10.35 0.01 0.64
C ALA A 119 -8.91 0.27 0.21
N ALA A 120 -8.72 0.87 -0.95
CA ALA A 120 -7.53 1.64 -1.29
C ALA A 120 -7.84 3.11 -1.03
N VAL A 121 -6.88 3.84 -0.45
CA VAL A 121 -7.07 5.22 0.00
C VAL A 121 -6.02 6.18 -0.57
N GLY A 122 -5.16 5.68 -1.44
CA GLY A 122 -4.15 6.47 -2.09
C GLY A 122 -3.14 5.62 -2.84
N THR A 123 -2.31 6.29 -3.61
CA THR A 123 -1.13 5.72 -4.25
C THR A 123 0.11 6.50 -3.85
N ASP A 124 1.22 5.82 -3.92
CA ASP A 124 2.57 6.33 -3.71
C ASP A 124 3.42 5.96 -4.93
N TYR A 125 4.66 6.40 -4.98
CA TYR A 125 5.56 6.05 -6.08
C TYR A 125 6.94 5.65 -5.56
N GLY A 126 7.55 4.69 -6.25
CA GLY A 126 8.93 4.32 -6.00
C GLY A 126 9.88 5.48 -6.24
N MET A 127 10.98 5.51 -5.48
CA MET A 127 12.03 6.51 -5.66
C MET A 127 13.42 5.94 -5.41
N ILE A 128 14.43 6.66 -5.88
CA ILE A 128 15.83 6.47 -5.55
C ILE A 128 16.37 7.75 -4.92
N ALA A 129 16.93 7.64 -3.73
CA ALA A 129 17.50 8.77 -3.01
C ALA A 129 18.93 8.51 -2.54
N VAL A 130 19.69 9.60 -2.41
CA VAL A 130 21.05 9.61 -1.91
C VAL A 130 21.21 10.72 -0.88
N ARG A 131 22.33 10.77 -0.16
CA ARG A 131 22.67 11.93 0.67
C ARG A 131 22.89 13.16 -0.21
N GLU A 132 22.65 14.36 0.34
CA GLU A 132 22.86 15.62 -0.40
C GLU A 132 24.31 15.82 -0.86
N ASP A 133 25.28 15.35 -0.07
CA ASP A 133 26.72 15.41 -0.37
C ASP A 133 27.22 14.27 -1.27
N ALA A 134 26.34 13.33 -1.68
CA ALA A 134 26.71 12.25 -2.60
C ALA A 134 27.22 12.80 -3.94
N PRO A 135 28.19 12.12 -4.58
CA PRO A 135 28.77 12.57 -5.84
C PRO A 135 27.76 12.58 -7.01
N TRP A 136 26.72 11.77 -6.91
CA TRP A 136 25.72 11.63 -7.96
C TRP A 136 24.63 12.69 -7.85
N LYS A 137 24.38 13.42 -8.94
CA LYS A 137 23.33 14.45 -9.05
C LYS A 137 22.12 13.95 -9.87
N THR A 138 22.31 12.91 -10.65
CA THR A 138 21.29 12.31 -11.52
C THR A 138 21.24 10.80 -11.34
N LEU A 139 20.12 10.20 -11.76
CA LEU A 139 19.98 8.74 -11.79
C LEU A 139 21.00 8.11 -12.76
N GLY A 140 21.25 8.77 -13.92
CA GLY A 140 22.22 8.31 -14.89
C GLY A 140 23.63 8.20 -14.30
N GLU A 141 24.10 9.23 -13.58
CA GLU A 141 25.42 9.19 -12.92
C GLU A 141 25.52 8.06 -11.91
N LEU A 142 24.47 7.80 -11.13
CA LEU A 142 24.42 6.68 -10.20
C LEU A 142 24.51 5.34 -10.95
N MET A 143 23.74 5.16 -12.02
CA MET A 143 23.75 3.91 -12.81
C MET A 143 25.12 3.68 -13.50
N GLU A 144 25.78 4.72 -14.00
CA GLU A 144 27.13 4.59 -14.54
C GLU A 144 28.17 4.22 -13.46
N ALA A 145 28.05 4.74 -12.24
CA ALA A 145 28.89 4.34 -11.14
C ALA A 145 28.66 2.85 -10.75
N MET A 146 27.41 2.42 -10.69
CA MET A 146 27.04 1.02 -10.43
C MET A 146 27.50 0.09 -11.57
N LYS A 147 27.47 0.54 -12.82
CA LYS A 147 27.96 -0.22 -13.98
C LYS A 147 29.45 -0.46 -13.93
N LYS A 148 30.21 0.54 -13.47
CA LYS A 148 31.66 0.45 -13.26
C LYS A 148 32.03 -0.58 -12.19
N ASP A 149 31.35 -0.51 -11.03
CA ASP A 149 31.55 -1.43 -9.91
C ASP A 149 30.30 -1.49 -9.01
N PRO A 150 29.39 -2.45 -9.25
CA PRO A 150 28.15 -2.55 -8.51
C PRO A 150 28.35 -2.86 -7.00
N THR A 151 29.55 -3.30 -6.60
CA THR A 151 29.86 -3.63 -5.21
C THR A 151 30.21 -2.42 -4.35
N LYS A 152 30.55 -1.28 -4.98
CA LYS A 152 30.90 -0.02 -4.29
C LYS A 152 29.71 0.83 -3.92
N VAL A 153 28.55 0.58 -4.49
CA VAL A 153 27.32 1.29 -4.20
C VAL A 153 26.41 0.40 -3.37
N VAL A 154 26.29 0.70 -2.09
CA VAL A 154 25.43 -0.07 -1.16
C VAL A 154 24.02 0.49 -1.23
N VAL A 155 23.09 -0.32 -1.73
CA VAL A 155 21.66 0.01 -1.78
C VAL A 155 20.98 -0.55 -0.53
N GLY A 156 20.37 0.31 0.26
CA GLY A 156 19.54 -0.08 1.38
C GLY A 156 18.05 0.07 1.05
N ALA A 157 17.25 -0.86 1.52
CA ALA A 157 15.81 -0.82 1.28
C ALA A 157 15.01 -1.66 2.29
N GLY A 158 13.73 -1.42 2.38
CA GLY A 158 12.82 -2.22 3.18
C GLY A 158 12.67 -3.64 2.61
N ALA A 159 12.86 -4.65 3.44
CA ALA A 159 12.76 -6.07 3.12
C ALA A 159 13.85 -6.67 2.19
N SER A 160 13.76 -7.98 2.00
CA SER A 160 14.78 -8.80 1.34
C SER A 160 14.80 -8.67 -0.19
N ILE A 161 15.78 -9.31 -0.81
CA ILE A 161 15.86 -9.51 -2.26
C ILE A 161 14.53 -10.04 -2.79
N GLY A 162 14.05 -9.45 -3.89
CA GLY A 162 12.76 -9.75 -4.50
C GLY A 162 11.58 -8.99 -3.85
N SER A 163 11.80 -8.12 -2.86
CA SER A 163 10.79 -7.15 -2.42
C SER A 163 10.58 -6.05 -3.47
N GLN A 164 9.53 -5.23 -3.30
CA GLN A 164 9.28 -4.12 -4.21
C GLN A 164 10.47 -3.15 -4.31
N ASP A 165 11.14 -2.86 -3.19
CA ASP A 165 12.24 -1.91 -3.16
C ASP A 165 13.48 -2.46 -3.86
N TRP A 166 13.74 -3.76 -3.71
CA TRP A 166 14.76 -4.43 -4.50
C TRP A 166 14.39 -4.44 -5.99
N MET A 167 13.14 -4.75 -6.34
CA MET A 167 12.66 -4.81 -7.72
C MET A 167 12.83 -3.48 -8.44
N LYS A 168 12.53 -2.36 -7.79
CA LYS A 168 12.73 -1.01 -8.33
C LYS A 168 14.18 -0.81 -8.80
N THR A 169 15.14 -1.09 -7.92
CA THR A 169 16.57 -0.97 -8.25
C THR A 169 17.02 -2.01 -9.26
N ALA A 170 16.50 -3.23 -9.19
CA ALA A 170 16.84 -4.31 -10.11
C ALA A 170 16.38 -4.02 -11.54
N LEU A 171 15.22 -3.40 -11.71
CA LEU A 171 14.72 -2.95 -13.01
C LEU A 171 15.62 -1.85 -13.59
N LEU A 172 15.97 -0.83 -12.79
CA LEU A 172 16.91 0.21 -13.21
C LEU A 172 18.28 -0.35 -13.60
N ALA A 173 18.83 -1.25 -12.78
CA ALA A 173 20.09 -1.92 -13.05
C ALA A 173 20.04 -2.69 -14.38
N ARG A 174 18.97 -3.46 -14.60
CA ARG A 174 18.77 -4.22 -15.84
C ARG A 174 18.68 -3.31 -17.07
N GLU A 175 17.96 -2.20 -16.99
CA GLU A 175 17.90 -1.21 -18.09
C GLU A 175 19.25 -0.55 -18.34
N ALA A 176 20.05 -0.31 -17.30
CA ALA A 176 21.41 0.18 -17.42
C ALA A 176 22.43 -0.88 -17.91
N GLY A 177 22.00 -2.12 -18.15
CA GLY A 177 22.89 -3.23 -18.55
C GLY A 177 23.73 -3.80 -17.40
N ILE A 178 23.26 -3.67 -16.15
CA ILE A 178 23.89 -4.19 -14.94
C ILE A 178 23.15 -5.48 -14.52
N ASP A 179 23.88 -6.55 -14.18
CA ASP A 179 23.28 -7.73 -13.56
C ASP A 179 22.78 -7.41 -12.14
N PRO A 180 21.47 -7.42 -11.85
CA PRO A 180 20.92 -7.07 -10.55
C PRO A 180 21.43 -7.95 -9.40
N ARG A 181 21.89 -9.18 -9.69
CA ARG A 181 22.43 -10.11 -8.69
C ARG A 181 23.79 -9.69 -8.14
N LYS A 182 24.46 -8.78 -8.86
CA LYS A 182 25.77 -8.22 -8.43
C LYS A 182 25.65 -6.99 -7.56
N MET A 183 24.44 -6.42 -7.40
CA MET A 183 24.21 -5.26 -6.54
C MET A 183 24.51 -5.61 -5.08
N ARG A 184 25.22 -4.73 -4.41
CA ARG A 184 25.37 -4.79 -2.95
C ARG A 184 24.12 -4.24 -2.28
N TYR A 185 23.32 -5.13 -1.72
CA TYR A 185 22.01 -4.80 -1.16
C TYR A 185 21.96 -5.11 0.34
N VAL A 186 21.44 -4.16 1.13
CA VAL A 186 21.20 -4.31 2.57
C VAL A 186 19.70 -4.23 2.84
N ALA A 187 19.15 -5.30 3.41
CA ALA A 187 17.75 -5.42 3.78
C ALA A 187 17.50 -4.88 5.20
N PHE A 188 16.40 -4.12 5.35
CA PHE A 188 15.90 -3.59 6.62
C PHE A 188 14.46 -4.08 6.86
N GLU A 189 13.94 -3.94 8.09
CA GLU A 189 12.58 -4.39 8.46
C GLU A 189 11.46 -3.40 8.09
N GLY A 190 11.78 -2.28 7.46
CA GLY A 190 10.84 -1.26 6.99
C GLY A 190 11.54 -0.08 6.36
N GLY A 191 10.78 0.79 5.67
CA GLY A 191 11.34 1.90 4.89
C GLY A 191 12.01 3.02 5.70
N GLY A 192 11.68 3.17 6.98
CA GLY A 192 12.29 4.21 7.83
C GLY A 192 13.73 3.92 8.24
N GLU A 193 14.11 2.65 8.42
CA GLU A 193 15.48 2.26 8.82
C GLU A 193 16.53 2.59 7.75
N PRO A 194 16.31 2.31 6.43
CA PRO A 194 17.25 2.68 5.37
C PRO A 194 17.54 4.18 5.31
N VAL A 195 16.52 5.02 5.58
CA VAL A 195 16.72 6.48 5.64
C VAL A 195 17.72 6.86 6.73
N THR A 196 17.56 6.30 7.93
CA THR A 196 18.51 6.53 9.03
C THR A 196 19.91 6.03 8.67
N ALA A 197 20.01 4.86 8.05
CA ALA A 197 21.29 4.30 7.61
C ALA A 197 21.96 5.15 6.51
N LEU A 198 21.19 5.73 5.59
CA LEU A 198 21.68 6.67 4.58
C LEU A 198 22.25 7.94 5.23
N LEU A 199 21.49 8.55 6.13
CA LEU A 199 21.91 9.75 6.84
C LEU A 199 23.18 9.53 7.68
N GLY A 200 23.33 8.33 8.25
CA GLY A 200 24.52 7.86 8.96
C GLY A 200 25.69 7.42 8.06
N ASN A 201 25.53 7.51 6.72
CA ASN A 201 26.54 7.07 5.73
C ASN A 201 26.89 5.58 5.80
N HIS A 202 25.99 4.73 6.32
CA HIS A 202 26.15 3.28 6.34
C HIS A 202 25.77 2.62 5.02
N ILE A 203 24.95 3.28 4.22
CA ILE A 203 24.58 2.96 2.84
C ILE A 203 24.69 4.21 1.97
N GLN A 204 24.77 4.04 0.65
CA GLN A 204 24.92 5.15 -0.29
C GLN A 204 23.62 5.53 -0.99
N VAL A 205 22.71 4.57 -1.13
CA VAL A 205 21.44 4.72 -1.86
C VAL A 205 20.30 4.14 -1.05
N VAL A 206 19.17 4.83 -1.02
CA VAL A 206 17.88 4.29 -0.59
C VAL A 206 17.00 4.05 -1.79
N SER A 207 16.49 2.82 -1.95
CA SER A 207 15.35 2.49 -2.77
C SER A 207 14.15 2.35 -1.86
N GLY A 208 13.17 3.23 -1.99
CA GLY A 208 12.02 3.29 -1.09
C GLY A 208 10.81 3.91 -1.77
N ASP A 209 9.89 4.41 -0.95
CA ASP A 209 8.64 5.02 -1.38
C ASP A 209 8.72 6.54 -1.18
N MET A 210 8.14 7.32 -2.11
CA MET A 210 8.28 8.79 -2.10
C MET A 210 7.72 9.43 -0.82
N SER A 211 6.61 8.89 -0.30
CA SER A 211 6.00 9.37 0.95
C SER A 211 6.93 9.28 2.17
N GLU A 212 7.86 8.33 2.18
CA GLU A 212 8.86 8.18 3.25
C GLU A 212 9.90 9.29 3.22
N MET A 213 10.10 9.93 2.06
CA MET A 213 11.08 11.00 1.87
C MET A 213 10.54 12.38 2.19
N VAL A 214 9.23 12.62 2.06
CA VAL A 214 8.61 13.94 2.27
C VAL A 214 9.06 14.62 3.57
N PRO A 215 9.11 13.94 4.74
CA PRO A 215 9.57 14.56 5.99
C PRO A 215 11.05 14.97 5.98
N HIS A 216 11.86 14.38 5.13
CA HIS A 216 13.32 14.57 5.08
C HIS A 216 13.78 15.57 4.01
N LEU A 217 12.94 15.83 2.99
CA LEU A 217 13.26 16.77 1.91
C LEU A 217 13.47 18.21 2.43
N GLN A 218 12.67 18.62 3.39
CA GLN A 218 12.76 19.96 3.98
C GLN A 218 14.05 20.17 4.79
N GLY A 219 14.67 19.09 5.26
CA GLY A 219 15.90 19.11 6.03
C GLY A 219 17.17 19.28 5.19
N GLY A 220 17.10 19.22 3.85
CA GLY A 220 18.21 19.42 2.92
C GLY A 220 19.36 18.42 3.09
N LYS A 221 19.15 17.28 3.72
CA LYS A 221 20.19 16.26 3.96
C LYS A 221 20.20 15.13 2.94
N MET A 222 19.17 15.08 2.11
CA MET A 222 18.94 14.03 1.12
C MET A 222 18.50 14.65 -0.20
N ARG A 223 18.83 13.95 -1.29
CA ARG A 223 18.38 14.25 -2.65
C ARG A 223 17.68 13.03 -3.23
N VAL A 224 16.47 13.23 -3.74
CA VAL A 224 15.80 12.24 -4.58
C VAL A 224 16.32 12.41 -6.01
N LEU A 225 16.97 11.38 -6.52
CA LEU A 225 17.53 11.37 -7.89
C LEU A 225 16.44 11.13 -8.94
N ALA A 226 15.46 10.30 -8.61
CA ALA A 226 14.33 10.04 -9.49
C ALA A 226 13.11 9.53 -8.73
N VAL A 227 11.92 9.88 -9.21
CA VAL A 227 10.66 9.25 -8.87
C VAL A 227 10.20 8.34 -10.03
N MET A 228 9.61 7.19 -9.71
CA MET A 228 9.13 6.21 -10.69
C MET A 228 7.65 6.43 -10.99
N ALA A 229 7.31 7.63 -11.44
CA ALA A 229 5.98 8.04 -11.89
C ALA A 229 6.01 8.37 -13.39
N ASP A 230 4.83 8.35 -14.02
CA ASP A 230 4.68 8.71 -15.43
C ASP A 230 5.08 10.17 -15.73
N LYS A 231 4.79 11.06 -14.78
CA LYS A 231 5.12 12.49 -14.80
C LYS A 231 5.58 12.96 -13.44
N ARG A 232 6.22 14.15 -13.38
CA ARG A 232 6.63 14.76 -12.12
C ARG A 232 5.46 14.94 -11.18
N LEU A 233 5.72 14.69 -9.91
CA LEU A 233 4.71 14.82 -8.86
C LEU A 233 4.54 16.30 -8.47
N PRO A 234 3.36 16.72 -8.01
CA PRO A 234 3.09 18.12 -7.69
C PRO A 234 3.69 18.57 -6.35
N GLY A 235 3.57 19.87 -6.06
CA GLY A 235 3.92 20.47 -4.77
C GLY A 235 5.43 20.43 -4.49
N LEU A 236 5.82 19.99 -3.31
CA LEU A 236 7.23 19.89 -2.89
C LEU A 236 8.08 18.97 -3.80
N LEU A 237 7.43 18.11 -4.56
CA LEU A 237 8.07 17.11 -5.42
C LEU A 237 8.20 17.55 -6.88
N ALA A 238 7.70 18.73 -7.24
CA ALA A 238 7.66 19.22 -8.63
C ALA A 238 9.04 19.30 -9.30
N ASN A 239 10.08 19.51 -8.50
CA ASN A 239 11.46 19.59 -9.00
C ASN A 239 12.17 18.23 -9.05
N VAL A 240 11.54 17.16 -8.55
CA VAL A 240 12.13 15.82 -8.62
C VAL A 240 11.88 15.24 -10.02
N PRO A 241 12.93 14.90 -10.79
CA PRO A 241 12.74 14.34 -12.12
C PRO A 241 12.21 12.89 -12.04
N THR A 242 11.50 12.47 -13.07
CA THR A 242 11.10 11.07 -13.19
C THR A 242 12.27 10.22 -13.70
N ALA A 243 12.18 8.90 -13.48
CA ALA A 243 13.10 7.94 -14.11
C ALA A 243 13.00 8.01 -15.63
N LYS A 244 11.78 8.16 -16.19
CA LYS A 244 11.52 8.30 -17.63
C LYS A 244 12.20 9.52 -18.24
N GLU A 245 12.15 10.69 -17.58
CA GLU A 245 12.84 11.90 -18.05
C GLU A 245 14.37 11.71 -18.15
N GLN A 246 14.93 10.76 -17.41
CA GLN A 246 16.34 10.43 -17.38
C GLN A 246 16.68 9.19 -18.25
N GLY A 247 15.76 8.74 -19.10
CA GLY A 247 15.97 7.64 -20.05
C GLY A 247 15.69 6.23 -19.52
N PHE A 248 15.18 6.09 -18.29
CA PHE A 248 14.78 4.80 -17.72
C PHE A 248 13.26 4.65 -17.78
N ASN A 249 12.77 3.77 -18.65
CA ASN A 249 11.32 3.58 -18.85
C ASN A 249 10.67 2.75 -17.75
N ILE A 250 10.74 3.24 -16.52
CA ILE A 250 10.24 2.55 -15.32
C ILE A 250 9.21 3.40 -14.60
N GLU A 251 8.06 2.79 -14.32
CA GLU A 251 7.05 3.26 -13.40
C GLU A 251 6.88 2.26 -12.27
N TRP A 252 6.64 2.77 -11.06
CA TRP A 252 6.35 1.93 -9.90
C TRP A 252 5.33 2.60 -8.99
N PRO A 253 4.05 2.62 -9.37
CA PRO A 253 2.97 3.05 -8.48
C PRO A 253 2.75 2.02 -7.37
N ILE A 254 2.44 2.51 -6.17
CA ILE A 254 2.31 1.69 -4.97
C ILE A 254 0.95 1.97 -4.33
N ILE A 255 0.03 1.05 -4.48
CA ILE A 255 -1.28 1.12 -3.80
C ILE A 255 -1.09 1.14 -2.27
N ARG A 256 -1.88 1.97 -1.60
CA ARG A 256 -2.03 2.02 -0.14
C ARG A 256 -3.46 1.68 0.23
N GLY A 257 -3.65 0.64 1.01
CA GLY A 257 -5.01 0.19 1.33
C GLY A 257 -5.07 -0.71 2.56
N PHE A 258 -6.26 -1.29 2.76
CA PHE A 258 -6.59 -2.08 3.94
C PHE A 258 -7.40 -3.32 3.58
N TYR A 259 -7.25 -4.36 4.38
CA TYR A 259 -8.05 -5.56 4.35
C TYR A 259 -8.54 -5.93 5.75
N LEU A 260 -9.55 -6.79 5.80
CA LEU A 260 -10.14 -7.38 6.99
C LEU A 260 -9.96 -8.90 7.01
N GLY A 261 -10.16 -9.49 8.17
CA GLY A 261 -10.21 -10.95 8.31
C GLY A 261 -11.33 -11.58 7.49
N PRO A 262 -11.16 -12.84 7.03
CA PRO A 262 -12.10 -13.48 6.10
C PRO A 262 -13.48 -13.75 6.67
N LYS A 263 -13.63 -13.82 8.00
CA LYS A 263 -14.88 -14.13 8.68
C LYS A 263 -15.58 -12.92 9.30
N VAL A 264 -15.10 -11.71 9.04
CA VAL A 264 -15.84 -10.48 9.37
C VAL A 264 -17.18 -10.52 8.63
N SER A 265 -18.29 -10.23 9.32
CA SER A 265 -19.63 -10.30 8.73
C SER A 265 -19.81 -9.28 7.59
N ASP A 266 -20.74 -9.55 6.69
CA ASP A 266 -20.99 -8.64 5.57
C ASP A 266 -21.54 -7.29 6.04
N ALA A 267 -22.31 -7.26 7.15
CA ALA A 267 -22.80 -6.02 7.74
C ALA A 267 -21.65 -5.15 8.30
N GLU A 268 -20.68 -5.76 9.00
CA GLU A 268 -19.49 -5.06 9.52
C GLU A 268 -18.56 -4.63 8.39
N TYR A 269 -18.38 -5.46 7.36
CA TYR A 269 -17.64 -5.10 6.16
C TYR A 269 -18.27 -3.91 5.45
N GLN A 270 -19.60 -3.88 5.31
CA GLN A 270 -20.34 -2.78 4.69
C GLN A 270 -20.21 -1.50 5.52
N TRP A 271 -20.27 -1.59 6.85
CA TRP A 271 -20.03 -0.45 7.73
C TRP A 271 -18.67 0.21 7.44
N TRP A 272 -17.60 -0.59 7.34
CA TRP A 272 -16.28 -0.08 6.99
C TRP A 272 -16.25 0.55 5.61
N GLN A 273 -16.86 -0.09 4.60
CA GLN A 273 -16.96 0.45 3.25
C GLN A 273 -17.57 1.85 3.24
N ASP A 274 -18.68 2.03 3.97
CA ASP A 274 -19.40 3.29 4.05
C ASP A 274 -18.59 4.36 4.79
N ALA A 275 -17.92 3.98 5.88
CA ALA A 275 -17.02 4.87 6.62
C ALA A 275 -15.85 5.35 5.75
N PHE A 276 -15.19 4.44 5.00
CA PHE A 276 -14.11 4.81 4.08
C PHE A 276 -14.60 5.71 2.94
N LYS A 277 -15.71 5.37 2.30
CA LYS A 277 -16.29 6.18 1.21
C LYS A 277 -16.66 7.59 1.67
N LYS A 278 -17.23 7.73 2.87
CA LYS A 278 -17.50 9.05 3.46
C LYS A 278 -16.20 9.80 3.74
N MET A 279 -15.23 9.15 4.38
CA MET A 279 -13.96 9.76 4.79
C MET A 279 -13.17 10.30 3.59
N VAL A 280 -12.97 9.51 2.54
CA VAL A 280 -12.08 9.90 1.42
C VAL A 280 -12.59 11.09 0.61
N ASN A 281 -13.90 11.37 0.68
CA ASN A 281 -14.54 12.49 -0.01
C ASN A 281 -14.49 13.81 0.80
N THR A 282 -13.83 13.82 1.97
CA THR A 282 -13.75 15.01 2.82
C THR A 282 -12.47 15.82 2.56
N PRO A 283 -12.52 17.15 2.70
CA PRO A 283 -11.32 17.99 2.63
C PRO A 283 -10.27 17.63 3.68
N GLU A 284 -10.71 17.18 4.87
CA GLU A 284 -9.84 16.74 5.95
C GLU A 284 -8.98 15.56 5.52
N PHE A 285 -9.59 14.53 4.93
CA PHE A 285 -8.85 13.38 4.41
C PHE A 285 -7.88 13.80 3.31
N GLN A 286 -8.33 14.59 2.35
CA GLN A 286 -7.48 15.04 1.23
C GLN A 286 -6.26 15.77 1.76
N LYS A 287 -6.43 16.68 2.72
CA LYS A 287 -5.33 17.37 3.38
C LYS A 287 -4.37 16.40 4.07
N GLN A 288 -4.88 15.41 4.83
CA GLN A 288 -4.06 14.43 5.54
C GLN A 288 -3.29 13.51 4.57
N ARG A 289 -3.89 13.15 3.44
CA ARG A 289 -3.27 12.38 2.36
C ARG A 289 -2.12 13.16 1.72
N ASP A 290 -2.39 14.39 1.32
CA ASP A 290 -1.42 15.25 0.62
C ASP A 290 -0.22 15.63 1.50
N LEU A 291 -0.45 15.91 2.81
CA LEU A 291 0.60 16.13 3.79
C LEU A 291 1.56 14.94 3.94
N ARG A 292 1.10 13.74 3.63
CA ARG A 292 1.89 12.50 3.68
C ARG A 292 2.54 12.14 2.34
N GLY A 293 2.40 12.99 1.33
CA GLY A 293 2.97 12.74 0.00
C GLY A 293 2.28 11.59 -0.74
N LEU A 294 1.04 11.30 -0.42
CA LEU A 294 0.22 10.33 -1.13
C LEU A 294 -0.67 11.03 -2.16
N PHE A 295 -1.04 10.29 -3.20
CA PHE A 295 -1.86 10.79 -4.30
C PHE A 295 -3.19 10.06 -4.34
N GLU A 296 -4.18 10.68 -4.99
CA GLU A 296 -5.52 10.13 -5.08
C GLU A 296 -5.54 8.81 -5.83
N PHE A 297 -6.05 7.79 -5.16
CA PHE A 297 -6.34 6.48 -5.71
C PHE A 297 -7.30 5.75 -4.78
N ASN A 298 -8.59 5.84 -5.07
CA ASN A 298 -9.64 5.30 -4.21
C ASN A 298 -10.36 4.16 -4.92
N LEU A 299 -10.28 2.94 -4.35
CA LEU A 299 -11.01 1.76 -4.80
C LEU A 299 -11.64 1.06 -3.59
N PHE A 300 -12.82 0.47 -3.79
CA PHE A 300 -13.58 -0.16 -2.73
C PHE A 300 -14.22 -1.48 -3.20
N GLY A 301 -14.44 -2.40 -2.27
CA GLY A 301 -15.22 -3.61 -2.50
C GLY A 301 -14.75 -4.42 -3.70
N ALA A 302 -15.68 -4.77 -4.59
CA ALA A 302 -15.41 -5.61 -5.76
C ALA A 302 -14.42 -4.99 -6.75
N GLU A 303 -14.39 -3.66 -6.87
CA GLU A 303 -13.39 -2.97 -7.70
C GLU A 303 -11.98 -3.17 -7.16
N LEU A 304 -11.80 -3.01 -5.85
CA LEU A 304 -10.52 -3.25 -5.20
C LEU A 304 -10.11 -4.72 -5.28
N ASP A 305 -11.04 -5.64 -5.05
CA ASP A 305 -10.78 -7.08 -5.14
C ASP A 305 -10.27 -7.46 -6.54
N SER A 306 -10.95 -6.98 -7.59
CA SER A 306 -10.53 -7.19 -8.98
C SER A 306 -9.16 -6.58 -9.27
N TYR A 307 -8.92 -5.35 -8.81
CA TYR A 307 -7.63 -4.69 -8.97
C TYR A 307 -6.50 -5.48 -8.31
N VAL A 308 -6.70 -5.91 -7.06
CA VAL A 308 -5.69 -6.67 -6.30
C VAL A 308 -5.36 -8.00 -6.98
N LYS A 309 -6.36 -8.74 -7.46
CA LYS A 309 -6.17 -10.00 -8.19
C LYS A 309 -5.36 -9.81 -9.48
N ASN A 310 -5.69 -8.80 -10.25
CA ASN A 310 -4.97 -8.44 -11.48
C ASN A 310 -3.53 -8.02 -11.16
N GLN A 311 -3.34 -7.22 -10.10
CA GLN A 311 -2.02 -6.77 -9.70
C GLN A 311 -1.12 -7.93 -9.22
N VAL A 312 -1.67 -8.87 -8.45
CA VAL A 312 -0.97 -10.09 -8.02
C VAL A 312 -0.55 -10.94 -9.22
N ALA A 313 -1.42 -11.08 -10.23
CA ALA A 313 -1.08 -11.80 -11.46
C ALA A 313 0.07 -11.10 -12.22
N SER A 314 -0.02 -9.79 -12.42
CA SER A 314 1.01 -8.98 -13.07
C SER A 314 2.36 -9.06 -12.33
N TYR A 315 2.35 -8.94 -11.01
CA TYR A 315 3.57 -9.07 -10.20
C TYR A 315 4.17 -10.47 -10.25
N ARG A 316 3.36 -11.51 -10.39
CA ARG A 316 3.86 -12.89 -10.57
C ARG A 316 4.66 -13.03 -11.85
N ASP A 317 4.16 -12.48 -12.95
CA ASP A 317 4.86 -12.53 -14.24
C ASP A 317 6.17 -11.72 -14.19
N GLN A 318 6.13 -10.56 -13.54
CA GLN A 318 7.33 -9.76 -13.34
C GLN A 318 8.35 -10.49 -12.45
N ALA A 319 7.93 -11.12 -11.36
CA ALA A 319 8.79 -11.89 -10.46
C ALA A 319 9.43 -13.10 -11.19
N LYS A 320 8.66 -13.79 -12.05
CA LYS A 320 9.18 -14.87 -12.93
C LYS A 320 10.31 -14.39 -13.83
N SER A 321 10.23 -13.18 -14.37
CA SER A 321 11.28 -12.61 -15.23
C SER A 321 12.63 -12.41 -14.52
N PHE A 322 12.64 -12.44 -13.19
CA PHE A 322 13.82 -12.39 -12.32
C PHE A 322 14.15 -13.75 -11.66
N GLY A 323 13.39 -14.81 -11.95
CA GLY A 323 13.54 -16.12 -11.30
C GLY A 323 13.11 -16.15 -9.82
N LEU A 324 12.23 -15.21 -9.41
CA LEU A 324 11.77 -15.04 -8.03
C LEU A 324 10.41 -15.70 -7.75
N ALA A 325 9.73 -16.20 -8.76
CA ALA A 325 8.50 -16.98 -8.67
C ALA A 325 8.55 -18.16 -9.67
N LYS A 326 7.76 -19.22 -9.37
CA LYS A 326 7.58 -20.39 -10.24
C LYS A 326 6.44 -20.19 -11.24
#